data_5dd1dc4f4f98fb3cabf0cebf17eef33e
#
_entry.id   5dd1dc4f4f98fb3cabf0cebf17eef33e
#
_cell.length_a   1.000
_cell.length_b   1.000
_cell.length_c   1.000
_cell.angle_alpha   90.00
_cell.angle_beta   90.00
_cell.angle_gamma   90.00
#
_symmetry.space_group_name_H-M   'P 1'
#
loop_
_entity.id
_entity.type
_entity.pdbx_description
1 polymer ?
#
loop_
_entity_poly.entity_id
_entity_poly.type
_entity_poly.pdbx_seq_one_letter_code
_entity_poly.pdbx_strand_id
1 'polypeptide(L)'
;IVDGENIVPDAWTAGDNSAVPDLSGDGVGGYCVPNAQHAVRQGKLLAKNLVANLRGEGIKPYFHRNMGAVAGLGIGVGVFQYRKLAITGLPAWFMHRGYHVLAMPMWERKIRVLGGWIANFLLRRDVVSIAASKDPRLAFETWASRPKI
;
A
#
# COMPACT_ATOMS: atom_id res chain seq x y z
N ILE A 1 8.97 -12.29 16.10
CA ILE A 1 9.99 -12.57 15.06
C ILE A 1 10.59 -13.94 15.36
N VAL A 2 10.85 -14.71 14.30
CA VAL A 2 11.45 -16.04 14.37
C VAL A 2 12.81 -16.01 13.67
N ASP A 3 13.83 -16.57 14.31
CA ASP A 3 15.14 -16.80 13.72
C ASP A 3 15.37 -18.32 13.66
N GLY A 4 15.21 -18.88 12.48
CA GLY A 4 15.12 -20.34 12.30
C GLY A 4 13.90 -20.91 13.04
N GLU A 5 14.12 -21.80 14.00
CA GLU A 5 13.07 -22.37 14.86
C GLU A 5 12.88 -21.60 16.17
N ASN A 6 13.73 -20.60 16.46
CA ASN A 6 13.70 -19.88 17.73
C ASN A 6 12.86 -18.60 17.63
N ILE A 7 12.05 -18.37 18.65
CA ILE A 7 11.34 -17.10 18.82
C ILE A 7 12.30 -16.10 19.47
N VAL A 8 12.51 -14.97 18.78
CA VAL A 8 13.28 -13.86 19.34
C VAL A 8 12.39 -13.12 20.35
N PRO A 9 12.75 -13.14 21.64
CA PRO A 9 11.93 -12.49 22.66
C PRO A 9 11.84 -10.98 22.41
N ASP A 10 10.69 -10.42 22.75
CA ASP A 10 10.39 -8.98 22.66
C ASP A 10 10.55 -8.33 21.28
N ALA A 11 10.74 -9.13 20.24
CA ALA A 11 10.82 -8.67 18.86
C ALA A 11 9.53 -8.95 18.10
N TRP A 12 8.90 -7.89 17.63
CA TRP A 12 7.61 -7.94 16.94
C TRP A 12 7.68 -7.28 15.55
N THR A 13 6.90 -7.78 14.60
CA THR A 13 6.83 -7.21 13.25
C THR A 13 5.42 -7.33 12.69
N ALA A 14 5.05 -6.44 11.78
CA ALA A 14 3.80 -6.47 11.04
C ALA A 14 3.90 -5.64 9.77
N GLY A 15 3.05 -5.92 8.79
CA GLY A 15 3.00 -5.20 7.52
C GLY A 15 3.92 -5.81 6.47
N ASP A 16 4.24 -5.02 5.45
CA ASP A 16 4.90 -5.49 4.23
C ASP A 16 6.35 -5.93 4.43
N ASN A 17 6.96 -5.56 5.56
CA ASN A 17 8.31 -5.95 5.95
C ASN A 17 8.36 -7.26 6.77
N SER A 18 7.24 -7.95 6.93
CA SER A 18 7.15 -9.17 7.72
C SER A 18 6.54 -10.33 6.95
N ALA A 19 7.10 -11.52 7.11
CA ALA A 19 6.57 -12.77 6.57
C ALA A 19 5.48 -13.31 7.51
N VAL A 20 4.29 -12.70 7.47
CA VAL A 20 3.15 -13.11 8.32
C VAL A 20 2.49 -14.33 7.70
N PRO A 21 2.38 -15.47 8.43
CA PRO A 21 1.71 -16.66 7.93
C PRO A 21 0.26 -16.38 7.52
N ASP A 22 -0.13 -16.87 6.36
CA ASP A 22 -1.52 -16.78 5.89
C ASP A 22 -2.32 -17.99 6.34
N LEU A 23 -3.20 -17.77 7.31
CA LEU A 23 -4.11 -18.80 7.82
C LEU A 23 -5.43 -18.90 7.00
N SER A 24 -5.60 -18.04 5.99
CA SER A 24 -6.78 -18.04 5.12
C SER A 24 -6.63 -18.93 3.88
N GLY A 25 -5.38 -19.22 3.49
CA GLY A 25 -5.04 -19.95 2.29
C GLY A 25 -5.07 -19.13 0.98
N ASP A 26 -5.33 -17.83 1.07
CA ASP A 26 -5.37 -16.90 -0.08
C ASP A 26 -4.00 -16.27 -0.39
N GLY A 27 -2.97 -16.58 0.40
CA GLY A 27 -1.63 -16.01 0.30
C GLY A 27 -0.73 -16.68 -0.73
N VAL A 28 0.50 -16.20 -0.82
CA VAL A 28 1.53 -16.75 -1.72
C VAL A 28 2.65 -17.38 -0.89
N GLY A 29 2.97 -18.63 -1.20
CA GLY A 29 4.01 -19.36 -0.47
C GLY A 29 3.73 -19.57 1.02
N GLY A 30 2.45 -19.58 1.42
CA GLY A 30 2.03 -19.71 2.82
C GLY A 30 2.04 -18.41 3.63
N TYR A 31 2.31 -17.27 2.99
CA TYR A 31 2.37 -15.96 3.65
C TYR A 31 1.33 -14.99 3.09
N CYS A 32 0.93 -14.03 3.92
CA CYS A 32 0.06 -12.94 3.49
C CYS A 32 0.72 -12.11 2.38
N VAL A 33 -0.06 -11.71 1.39
CA VAL A 33 0.41 -10.82 0.32
C VAL A 33 0.75 -9.45 0.91
N PRO A 34 1.94 -8.87 0.63
CA PRO A 34 2.29 -7.54 1.09
C PRO A 34 1.42 -6.49 0.41
N ASN A 35 0.52 -5.90 1.16
CA ASN A 35 -0.35 -4.82 0.73
C ASN A 35 -0.96 -4.08 1.92
N ALA A 36 -1.43 -2.85 1.69
CA ALA A 36 -2.02 -2.02 2.73
C ALA A 36 -3.23 -2.65 3.44
N GLN A 37 -3.97 -3.52 2.76
CA GLN A 37 -5.11 -4.24 3.34
C GLN A 37 -4.68 -5.13 4.51
N HIS A 38 -3.62 -5.92 4.31
CA HIS A 38 -3.05 -6.75 5.35
C HIS A 38 -2.26 -5.91 6.37
N ALA A 39 -1.39 -5.01 5.92
CA ALA A 39 -0.53 -4.20 6.77
C ALA A 39 -1.30 -3.43 7.86
N VAL A 40 -2.39 -2.74 7.50
CA VAL A 40 -3.22 -1.98 8.46
C VAL A 40 -3.89 -2.90 9.51
N ARG A 41 -4.36 -4.08 9.09
CA ARG A 41 -5.00 -5.03 10.01
C ARG A 41 -4.00 -5.73 10.92
N GLN A 42 -2.86 -6.10 10.37
CA GLN A 42 -1.74 -6.67 11.13
C GLN A 42 -1.24 -5.68 12.17
N GLY A 43 -1.03 -4.41 11.82
CA GLY A 43 -0.62 -3.38 12.76
C GLY A 43 -1.62 -3.17 13.90
N LYS A 44 -2.93 -3.20 13.61
CA LYS A 44 -3.97 -3.13 14.65
C LYS A 44 -3.97 -4.34 15.57
N LEU A 45 -3.76 -5.53 15.04
CA LEU A 45 -3.66 -6.75 15.84
C LEU A 45 -2.38 -6.76 16.65
N LEU A 46 -1.26 -6.35 16.05
CA LEU A 46 0.02 -6.24 16.74
C LEU A 46 -0.08 -5.35 17.98
N ALA A 47 -0.71 -4.18 17.87
CA ALA A 47 -0.91 -3.30 19.01
C ALA A 47 -1.72 -3.97 20.13
N LYS A 48 -2.76 -4.75 19.80
CA LYS A 48 -3.54 -5.52 20.78
C LYS A 48 -2.72 -6.64 21.40
N ASN A 49 -1.95 -7.36 20.60
CA ASN A 49 -1.10 -8.44 21.07
C ASN A 49 0.02 -7.95 22.00
N LEU A 50 0.61 -6.78 21.70
CA LEU A 50 1.59 -6.14 22.58
C LEU A 50 1.00 -5.83 23.95
N VAL A 51 -0.20 -5.24 24.00
CA VAL A 51 -0.90 -4.97 25.26
C VAL A 51 -1.24 -6.27 26.01
N ALA A 52 -1.71 -7.29 25.30
CA ALA A 52 -2.02 -8.59 25.89
C ALA A 52 -0.76 -9.24 26.48
N ASN A 53 0.35 -9.22 25.74
CA ASN A 53 1.64 -9.76 26.20
C ASN A 53 2.13 -9.05 27.47
N LEU A 54 2.06 -7.72 27.51
CA LEU A 54 2.46 -6.93 28.69
C LEU A 54 1.59 -7.22 29.92
N ARG A 55 0.35 -7.71 29.72
CA ARG A 55 -0.57 -8.10 30.79
C ARG A 55 -0.49 -9.58 31.15
N GLY A 56 0.37 -10.35 30.48
CA GLY A 56 0.41 -11.81 30.65
C GLY A 56 -0.78 -12.54 30.05
N GLU A 57 -1.53 -11.90 29.14
CA GLU A 57 -2.67 -12.47 28.43
C GLU A 57 -2.21 -13.19 27.15
N GLY A 58 -3.05 -14.09 26.61
CA GLY A 58 -2.76 -14.80 25.38
C GLY A 58 -2.80 -13.91 24.13
N ILE A 59 -1.86 -14.06 23.24
CA ILE A 59 -1.80 -13.38 21.94
C ILE A 59 -2.66 -14.11 20.90
N LYS A 60 -3.14 -13.39 19.89
CA LYS A 60 -3.99 -13.91 18.82
C LYS A 60 -3.23 -13.98 17.50
N PRO A 61 -3.36 -15.09 16.74
CA PRO A 61 -2.82 -15.17 15.40
C PRO A 61 -3.55 -14.22 14.44
N TYR A 62 -2.87 -13.81 13.39
CA TYR A 62 -3.47 -13.01 12.33
C TYR A 62 -4.31 -13.87 11.40
N PHE A 63 -5.54 -13.46 11.16
CA PHE A 63 -6.43 -14.08 10.18
C PHE A 63 -7.20 -13.01 9.41
N HIS A 64 -7.11 -13.02 8.09
CA HIS A 64 -7.94 -12.18 7.22
C HIS A 64 -7.97 -12.76 5.81
N ARG A 65 -9.15 -12.92 5.24
CA ARG A 65 -9.31 -13.30 3.84
C ARG A 65 -9.02 -12.11 2.93
N ASN A 66 -8.28 -12.35 1.86
CA ASN A 66 -7.98 -11.32 0.88
C ASN A 66 -9.27 -10.82 0.21
N MET A 67 -9.49 -9.51 0.22
CA MET A 67 -10.67 -8.85 -0.38
C MET A 67 -10.43 -8.42 -1.83
N GLY A 68 -9.37 -8.91 -2.44
CA GLY A 68 -8.97 -8.54 -3.79
C GLY A 68 -7.96 -7.40 -3.83
N ALA A 69 -7.59 -7.01 -5.03
CA ALA A 69 -6.66 -5.94 -5.31
C ALA A 69 -7.31 -4.92 -6.24
N VAL A 70 -7.00 -3.65 -6.00
CA VAL A 70 -7.46 -2.54 -6.85
C VAL A 70 -6.30 -1.61 -7.16
N ALA A 71 -6.17 -1.20 -8.41
CA ALA A 71 -5.14 -0.29 -8.86
C ALA A 71 -5.71 0.78 -9.79
N GLY A 72 -5.19 2.01 -9.66
CA GLY A 72 -5.46 3.10 -10.60
C GLY A 72 -4.28 3.25 -11.56
N LEU A 73 -4.52 3.12 -12.85
CA LEU A 73 -3.49 3.20 -13.90
C LEU A 73 -3.49 4.54 -14.65
N GLY A 74 -4.35 5.47 -14.26
CA GLY A 74 -4.50 6.76 -14.88
C GLY A 74 -5.89 7.34 -14.65
N ILE A 75 -6.24 8.42 -15.38
CA ILE A 75 -7.57 9.01 -15.30
C ILE A 75 -8.54 8.10 -16.04
N GLY A 76 -9.57 7.64 -15.35
CA GLY A 76 -10.60 6.76 -15.92
C GLY A 76 -10.13 5.32 -16.16
N VAL A 77 -8.89 4.99 -15.84
CA VAL A 77 -8.33 3.65 -16.03
C VAL A 77 -7.98 3.03 -14.69
N GLY A 78 -8.63 1.92 -14.37
CA GLY A 78 -8.39 1.15 -13.17
C GLY A 78 -8.52 -0.34 -13.42
N VAL A 79 -8.01 -1.12 -12.48
CA VAL A 79 -8.16 -2.58 -12.45
C VAL A 79 -8.59 -2.98 -11.04
N PHE A 80 -9.59 -3.82 -10.96
CA PHE A 80 -10.01 -4.49 -9.74
C PHE A 80 -10.03 -6.00 -10.00
N GLN A 81 -9.46 -6.77 -9.10
CA GLN A 81 -9.48 -8.22 -9.17
C GLN A 81 -9.87 -8.80 -7.80
N TYR A 82 -10.85 -9.68 -7.83
CA TYR A 82 -11.24 -10.49 -6.70
C TYR A 82 -11.48 -11.94 -7.17
N ARG A 83 -10.65 -12.85 -6.71
CA ARG A 83 -10.66 -14.26 -7.19
C ARG A 83 -10.62 -14.34 -8.72
N LYS A 84 -11.68 -14.86 -9.35
CA LYS A 84 -11.80 -14.98 -10.82
C LYS A 84 -12.46 -13.76 -11.48
N LEU A 85 -12.99 -12.83 -10.69
CA LEU A 85 -13.62 -11.61 -11.21
C LEU A 85 -12.56 -10.54 -11.43
N ALA A 86 -12.48 -10.06 -12.67
CA ALA A 86 -11.67 -8.89 -13.01
C ALA A 86 -12.57 -7.81 -13.61
N ILE A 87 -12.48 -6.59 -13.07
CA ILE A 87 -13.18 -5.41 -13.59
C ILE A 87 -12.11 -4.40 -14.00
N THR A 88 -12.26 -3.80 -15.18
CA THR A 88 -11.30 -2.83 -15.71
C THR A 88 -11.98 -1.53 -16.13
N GLY A 89 -11.20 -0.48 -16.38
CA GLY A 89 -11.67 0.81 -16.86
C GLY A 89 -12.30 1.67 -15.78
N LEU A 90 -13.29 2.47 -16.19
CA LEU A 90 -13.99 3.46 -15.33
C LEU A 90 -14.58 2.86 -14.05
N PRO A 91 -15.28 1.72 -14.05
CA PRO A 91 -15.84 1.15 -12.83
C PRO A 91 -14.75 0.83 -11.80
N ALA A 92 -13.67 0.18 -12.21
CA ALA A 92 -12.55 -0.13 -11.33
C ALA A 92 -11.83 1.14 -10.83
N TRP A 93 -11.73 2.16 -11.67
CA TRP A 93 -11.17 3.45 -11.30
C TRP A 93 -12.00 4.15 -10.20
N PHE A 94 -13.34 4.14 -10.31
CA PHE A 94 -14.21 4.65 -9.26
C PHE A 94 -14.14 3.82 -7.98
N MET A 95 -14.07 2.49 -8.09
CA MET A 95 -13.90 1.61 -6.93
C MET A 95 -12.61 1.92 -6.18
N HIS A 96 -11.48 2.07 -6.89
CA HIS A 96 -10.20 2.44 -6.31
C HIS A 96 -10.28 3.78 -5.55
N ARG A 97 -10.78 4.82 -6.22
CA ARG A 97 -10.88 6.15 -5.62
C ARG A 97 -11.87 6.21 -4.47
N GLY A 98 -13.03 5.61 -4.65
CA GLY A 98 -14.07 5.55 -3.61
C GLY A 98 -13.58 4.85 -2.35
N TYR A 99 -12.92 3.70 -2.50
CA TYR A 99 -12.33 2.99 -1.37
C TYR A 99 -11.31 3.86 -0.61
N HIS A 100 -10.39 4.51 -1.31
CA HIS A 100 -9.37 5.34 -0.67
C HIS A 100 -9.94 6.56 0.04
N VAL A 101 -10.94 7.22 -0.54
CA VAL A 101 -11.63 8.34 0.14
C VAL A 101 -12.37 7.86 1.38
N LEU A 102 -13.08 6.73 1.29
CA LEU A 102 -13.79 6.18 2.45
C LEU A 102 -12.84 5.75 3.57
N ALA A 103 -11.72 5.12 3.21
CA ALA A 103 -10.71 4.66 4.16
C ALA A 103 -9.89 5.81 4.80
N MET A 104 -9.89 6.99 4.18
CA MET A 104 -9.14 8.14 4.68
C MET A 104 -9.71 8.62 6.02
N PRO A 105 -8.88 8.83 7.05
CA PRO A 105 -9.32 9.45 8.29
C PRO A 105 -9.63 10.94 8.08
N MET A 106 -10.53 11.50 8.89
CA MET A 106 -10.92 12.92 8.94
C MET A 106 -11.66 13.41 7.69
N TRP A 107 -12.83 14.02 7.96
CA TRP A 107 -13.71 14.57 6.93
C TRP A 107 -13.08 15.69 6.12
N GLU A 108 -12.30 16.54 6.77
CA GLU A 108 -11.60 17.65 6.10
C GLU A 108 -10.71 17.15 4.95
N ARG A 109 -9.96 16.08 5.18
CA ARG A 109 -9.09 15.48 4.14
C ARG A 109 -9.91 14.89 2.98
N LYS A 110 -11.03 14.23 3.31
CA LYS A 110 -11.94 13.70 2.28
C LYS A 110 -12.45 14.80 1.36
N ILE A 111 -12.94 15.92 1.94
CA ILE A 111 -13.46 17.06 1.19
C ILE A 111 -12.38 17.69 0.33
N ARG A 112 -11.17 17.86 0.88
CA ARG A 112 -10.02 18.44 0.15
C ARG A 112 -9.62 17.57 -1.05
N VAL A 113 -9.55 16.27 -0.88
CA VAL A 113 -9.22 15.33 -1.96
C VAL A 113 -10.30 15.29 -3.02
N LEU A 114 -11.58 15.25 -2.63
CA LEU A 114 -12.69 15.29 -3.56
C LEU A 114 -12.72 16.61 -4.34
N GLY A 115 -12.55 17.75 -3.67
CA GLY A 115 -12.45 19.06 -4.31
C GLY A 115 -11.30 19.15 -5.31
N GLY A 116 -10.13 18.61 -4.96
CA GLY A 116 -9.00 18.52 -5.88
C GLY A 116 -9.29 17.66 -7.11
N TRP A 117 -10.02 16.56 -6.96
CA TRP A 117 -10.42 15.74 -8.12
C TRP A 117 -11.41 16.44 -9.03
N ILE A 118 -12.39 17.14 -8.47
CA ILE A 118 -13.35 17.96 -9.23
C ILE A 118 -12.62 19.07 -9.98
N ALA A 119 -11.73 19.79 -9.29
CA ALA A 119 -10.92 20.84 -9.91
C ALA A 119 -10.08 20.30 -11.06
N ASN A 120 -9.38 19.18 -10.86
CA ASN A 120 -8.58 18.54 -11.92
C ASN A 120 -9.41 18.02 -13.09
N PHE A 121 -10.67 17.65 -12.85
CA PHE A 121 -11.59 17.23 -13.90
C PHE A 121 -12.06 18.42 -14.75
N LEU A 122 -12.37 19.55 -14.09
CA LEU A 122 -12.90 20.75 -14.75
C LEU A 122 -11.81 21.60 -15.40
N LEU A 123 -10.67 21.79 -14.72
CA LEU A 123 -9.63 22.74 -15.12
C LEU A 123 -8.45 22.07 -15.87
N ARG A 124 -8.55 20.77 -16.14
CA ARG A 124 -7.46 19.91 -16.62
C ARG A 124 -6.30 19.81 -15.63
N ARG A 125 -5.42 18.83 -15.87
CA ARG A 125 -4.21 18.65 -15.06
C ARG A 125 -3.20 19.73 -15.37
N ASP A 126 -2.69 20.35 -14.33
CA ASP A 126 -1.45 21.10 -14.41
C ASP A 126 -0.29 20.09 -14.51
N VAL A 127 0.28 19.93 -15.70
CA VAL A 127 1.42 19.06 -15.93
C VAL A 127 2.68 19.91 -15.84
N VAL A 128 3.28 19.90 -14.66
CA VAL A 128 4.59 20.53 -14.47
C VAL A 128 5.64 19.65 -15.16
N SER A 129 6.18 20.12 -16.29
CA SER A 129 7.35 19.51 -16.92
C SER A 129 8.61 20.12 -16.34
N ILE A 130 9.36 19.37 -15.55
CA ILE A 130 10.69 19.79 -15.10
C ILE A 130 11.66 19.57 -16.25
N ALA A 131 12.18 20.66 -16.81
CA ALA A 131 13.12 20.61 -17.97
C ALA A 131 14.33 19.70 -17.71
N ALA A 132 14.82 19.65 -16.47
CA ALA A 132 15.88 18.75 -16.02
C ALA A 132 15.51 17.25 -16.09
N SER A 133 14.21 16.90 -16.16
CA SER A 133 13.76 15.52 -16.32
C SER A 133 13.78 15.01 -17.76
N LYS A 134 13.99 15.89 -18.75
CA LYS A 134 14.06 15.47 -20.14
C LYS A 134 15.33 14.67 -20.42
N ASP A 135 16.43 15.03 -19.75
CA ASP A 135 17.70 14.32 -19.80
C ASP A 135 18.25 14.08 -18.41
N PRO A 136 17.70 13.09 -17.66
CA PRO A 136 18.07 12.87 -16.25
C PRO A 136 19.54 12.43 -16.08
N ARG A 137 20.19 11.97 -17.15
CA ARG A 137 21.59 11.56 -17.15
C ARG A 137 22.57 12.66 -17.56
N LEU A 138 22.11 13.76 -18.13
CA LEU A 138 22.95 14.83 -18.66
C LEU A 138 23.94 15.37 -17.61
N ALA A 139 23.47 15.61 -16.38
CA ALA A 139 24.33 16.08 -15.30
C ALA A 139 25.44 15.07 -14.96
N PHE A 140 25.10 13.78 -14.93
CA PHE A 140 26.06 12.71 -14.66
C PHE A 140 27.06 12.53 -15.81
N GLU A 141 26.59 12.52 -17.05
CA GLU A 141 27.42 12.38 -18.26
C GLU A 141 28.38 13.57 -18.42
N THR A 142 27.90 14.79 -18.15
CA THR A 142 28.73 16.00 -18.15
C THR A 142 29.81 15.94 -17.08
N TRP A 143 29.49 15.39 -15.90
CA TRP A 143 30.49 15.23 -14.84
C TRP A 143 31.49 14.11 -15.15
N ALA A 144 31.03 12.99 -15.67
CA ALA A 144 31.85 11.83 -16.01
C ALA A 144 32.83 12.09 -17.17
N SER A 145 32.48 13.02 -18.10
CA SER A 145 33.31 13.43 -19.22
C SER A 145 34.38 14.48 -18.87
N ARG A 146 34.41 15.01 -17.63
CA ARG A 146 35.47 15.93 -17.20
C ARG A 146 36.82 15.23 -17.15
N PRO A 147 37.91 15.86 -17.65
CA PRO A 147 39.24 15.30 -17.49
C PRO A 147 39.54 15.10 -16.00
N LYS A 148 40.05 13.93 -15.67
CA LYS A 148 40.57 13.68 -14.31
C LYS A 148 41.81 14.53 -14.13
N ILE A 149 41.81 15.46 -13.17
CA ILE A 149 42.96 16.25 -12.73
C ILE A 149 43.95 15.33 -12.05
#